data_9137f614c36a342081ee39757e69395f
#
_entry.id   9137f614c36a342081ee39757e69395f
#
_cell.length_a   1.000
_cell.length_b   1.000
_cell.length_c   1.000
_cell.angle_alpha   90.00
_cell.angle_beta   90.00
_cell.angle_gamma   90.00
#
_symmetry.space_group_name_H-M   'P 1'
#
loop_
_entity.id
_entity.type
_entity.pdbx_description
1 polymer ?
#
loop_
_entity_poly.entity_id
_entity_poly.type
_entity_poly.pdbx_seq_one_letter_code
_entity_poly.pdbx_strand_id
1 'polypeptide(L)'
;MTTEAARFEAGPDDALLVVDVQNDFLPGGALGVPDGDEVIPVANRYIAAFTRAGRPVIYSRDWHPAGHCSFAAAGGPWPSHCVQNTAGAAFSDELERPVDAVVISKATRREADAYSAFDGTDLGEKLAAGGVTRLLIVGLATDYCVLASALDALAAGLEVLVPTAGVRAVNVEAGDGERALERMRSAGAALIED
;
A
#
# COMPACT_ATOMS: atom_id res chain seq x y z
N MET A 1 -29.55 1.52 -19.00
CA MET A 1 -29.23 0.21 -18.38
C MET A 1 -27.84 0.39 -17.81
N THR A 2 -27.76 0.69 -16.52
CA THR A 2 -26.48 0.79 -15.79
C THR A 2 -25.92 -0.61 -15.65
N THR A 3 -24.82 -0.87 -16.30
CA THR A 3 -24.00 -2.09 -16.07
C THR A 3 -23.57 -2.04 -14.62
N GLU A 4 -24.14 -2.94 -13.81
CA GLU A 4 -23.67 -3.21 -12.46
C GLU A 4 -22.25 -3.74 -12.61
N ALA A 5 -21.25 -2.90 -12.30
CA ALA A 5 -19.86 -3.31 -12.30
C ALA A 5 -19.77 -4.56 -11.41
N ALA A 6 -19.22 -5.64 -11.96
CA ALA A 6 -19.11 -6.90 -11.25
C ALA A 6 -18.40 -6.62 -9.90
N ARG A 7 -19.13 -6.81 -8.79
CA ARG A 7 -18.56 -6.64 -7.46
C ARG A 7 -17.43 -7.65 -7.31
N PHE A 8 -16.24 -7.16 -6.97
CA PHE A 8 -15.14 -8.03 -6.61
C PHE A 8 -15.57 -8.92 -5.42
N GLU A 9 -15.38 -10.22 -5.57
CA GLU A 9 -15.60 -11.20 -4.51
C GLU A 9 -14.26 -11.80 -4.07
N ALA A 10 -13.93 -11.63 -2.78
CA ALA A 10 -12.73 -12.21 -2.20
C ALA A 10 -12.87 -13.73 -2.08
N GLY A 11 -11.94 -14.46 -2.70
CA GLY A 11 -11.85 -15.91 -2.63
C GLY A 11 -11.28 -16.43 -1.30
N PRO A 12 -11.23 -17.76 -1.13
CA PRO A 12 -10.78 -18.37 0.12
C PRO A 12 -9.31 -18.12 0.45
N ASP A 13 -8.46 -17.95 -0.54
CA ASP A 13 -7.02 -17.82 -0.41
C ASP A 13 -6.53 -16.39 -0.72
N ASP A 14 -7.45 -15.42 -0.66
CA ASP A 14 -7.16 -14.01 -0.91
C ASP A 14 -6.84 -13.25 0.37
N ALA A 15 -5.95 -12.25 0.25
CA ALA A 15 -5.75 -11.19 1.24
C ALA A 15 -5.75 -9.81 0.57
N LEU A 16 -6.10 -8.78 1.35
CA LEU A 16 -5.98 -7.38 0.95
C LEU A 16 -4.80 -6.75 1.67
N LEU A 17 -3.93 -6.08 0.92
CA LEU A 17 -2.89 -5.20 1.43
C LEU A 17 -3.24 -3.74 1.13
N VAL A 18 -3.46 -2.96 2.17
CA VAL A 18 -3.67 -1.51 2.10
C VAL A 18 -2.34 -0.84 2.43
N VAL A 19 -1.73 -0.24 1.41
CA VAL A 19 -0.37 0.29 1.49
C VAL A 19 -0.39 1.76 1.89
N ASP A 20 0.15 2.07 3.05
CA ASP A 20 0.63 3.38 3.52
C ASP A 20 -0.38 4.55 3.34
N VAL A 21 -1.66 4.32 3.61
CA VAL A 21 -2.68 5.39 3.56
C VAL A 21 -2.60 6.21 4.85
N GLN A 22 -1.48 6.95 4.99
CA GLN A 22 -1.11 7.76 6.16
C GLN A 22 -1.27 9.26 5.87
N ASN A 23 -1.50 10.06 6.91
CA ASN A 23 -1.79 11.50 6.76
C ASN A 23 -0.68 12.27 6.02
N ASP A 24 0.59 11.91 6.20
CA ASP A 24 1.70 12.59 5.51
C ASP A 24 1.73 12.33 4.00
N PHE A 25 1.09 11.26 3.52
CA PHE A 25 0.96 10.95 2.10
C PHE A 25 -0.32 11.48 1.43
N LEU A 26 -1.23 12.06 2.22
CA LEU A 26 -2.46 12.66 1.71
C LEU A 26 -2.26 14.14 1.37
N PRO A 27 -3.15 14.76 0.58
CA PRO A 27 -3.08 16.18 0.26
C PRO A 27 -2.95 17.05 1.52
N GLY A 28 -1.90 17.89 1.54
CA GLY A 28 -1.57 18.72 2.71
C GLY A 28 -0.62 18.07 3.72
N GLY A 29 -0.29 16.81 3.58
CA GLY A 29 0.74 16.11 4.36
C GLY A 29 2.17 16.47 3.95
N ALA A 30 3.16 16.02 4.72
CA ALA A 30 4.57 16.38 4.53
C ALA A 30 5.16 15.86 3.21
N LEU A 31 4.61 14.78 2.66
CA LEU A 31 4.97 14.17 1.38
C LEU A 31 3.69 13.78 0.62
N GLY A 32 2.78 14.75 0.44
CA GLY A 32 1.47 14.53 -0.14
C GLY A 32 1.55 14.02 -1.59
N VAL A 33 0.87 12.91 -1.83
CA VAL A 33 0.68 12.34 -3.17
C VAL A 33 -0.47 13.07 -3.85
N PRO A 34 -0.31 13.52 -5.11
CA PRO A 34 -1.41 14.12 -5.86
C PRO A 34 -2.64 13.20 -5.89
N ASP A 35 -3.82 13.73 -5.54
CA ASP A 35 -5.09 13.01 -5.47
C ASP A 35 -5.03 11.72 -4.61
N GLY A 36 -4.10 11.68 -3.63
CA GLY A 36 -3.87 10.52 -2.78
C GLY A 36 -5.06 10.12 -1.92
N ASP A 37 -5.92 11.06 -1.57
CA ASP A 37 -7.18 10.83 -0.85
C ASP A 37 -8.23 10.07 -1.67
N GLU A 38 -8.16 10.12 -3.01
CA GLU A 38 -9.07 9.36 -3.86
C GLU A 38 -8.91 7.83 -3.75
N VAL A 39 -7.80 7.34 -3.22
CA VAL A 39 -7.65 5.91 -2.97
C VAL A 39 -8.53 5.41 -1.81
N ILE A 40 -8.90 6.29 -0.87
CA ILE A 40 -9.60 5.92 0.36
C ILE A 40 -10.96 5.29 0.08
N PRO A 41 -11.89 5.92 -0.69
CA PRO A 41 -13.18 5.29 -0.98
C PRO A 41 -13.04 3.96 -1.74
N VAL A 42 -12.02 3.80 -2.57
CA VAL A 42 -11.74 2.55 -3.27
C VAL A 42 -11.23 1.49 -2.28
N ALA A 43 -10.26 1.84 -1.45
CA ALA A 43 -9.74 0.96 -0.39
C ALA A 43 -10.87 0.49 0.54
N ASN A 44 -11.75 1.41 0.99
CA ASN A 44 -12.87 1.08 1.86
C ASN A 44 -13.86 0.08 1.22
N ARG A 45 -14.11 0.18 -0.09
CA ARG A 45 -14.92 -0.83 -0.80
C ARG A 45 -14.31 -2.23 -0.72
N TYR A 46 -12.98 -2.33 -0.94
CA TYR A 46 -12.27 -3.61 -0.86
C TYR A 46 -12.17 -4.10 0.59
N ILE A 47 -11.87 -3.22 1.56
CA ILE A 47 -11.87 -3.55 3.00
C ILE A 47 -13.20 -4.17 3.39
N ALA A 48 -14.33 -3.53 3.04
CA ALA A 48 -15.66 -4.04 3.32
C ALA A 48 -15.92 -5.40 2.65
N ALA A 49 -15.44 -5.61 1.40
CA ALA A 49 -15.61 -6.88 0.69
C ALA A 49 -14.82 -8.01 1.36
N PHE A 50 -13.54 -7.78 1.69
CA PHE A 50 -12.68 -8.77 2.34
C PHE A 50 -13.16 -9.10 3.77
N THR A 51 -13.52 -8.07 4.54
CA THR A 51 -14.08 -8.24 5.91
C THR A 51 -15.36 -9.07 5.87
N ARG A 52 -16.28 -8.77 4.96
CA ARG A 52 -17.53 -9.52 4.79
C ARG A 52 -17.29 -10.99 4.40
N ALA A 53 -16.26 -11.25 3.60
CA ALA A 53 -15.86 -12.60 3.21
C ALA A 53 -15.03 -13.32 4.30
N GLY A 54 -14.70 -12.66 5.41
CA GLY A 54 -13.84 -13.21 6.46
C GLY A 54 -12.40 -13.42 5.98
N ARG A 55 -11.91 -12.56 5.06
CA ARG A 55 -10.55 -12.63 4.51
C ARG A 55 -9.64 -11.61 5.15
N PRO A 56 -8.33 -11.90 5.25
CA PRO A 56 -7.37 -10.98 5.87
C PRO A 56 -7.33 -9.62 5.19
N VAL A 57 -7.35 -8.56 6.00
CA VAL A 57 -7.04 -7.19 5.60
C VAL A 57 -5.82 -6.74 6.39
N ILE A 58 -4.75 -6.42 5.68
CA ILE A 58 -3.45 -6.07 6.25
C ILE A 58 -3.13 -4.65 5.82
N TYR A 59 -2.62 -3.85 6.75
CA TYR A 59 -2.25 -2.45 6.52
C TYR A 59 -0.75 -2.33 6.66
N SER A 60 -0.05 -1.75 5.69
CA SER A 60 1.32 -1.31 5.89
C SER A 60 1.39 0.16 6.26
N ARG A 61 2.49 0.55 6.89
CA ARG A 61 2.81 1.95 7.16
C ARG A 61 4.32 2.17 7.17
N ASP A 62 4.73 3.33 6.72
CA ASP A 62 6.03 3.89 7.06
C ASP A 62 6.05 4.28 8.53
N TRP A 63 7.12 3.86 9.23
CA TRP A 63 7.24 4.13 10.66
C TRP A 63 8.67 4.56 10.99
N HIS A 64 9.03 5.76 10.50
CA HIS A 64 10.39 6.26 10.53
C HIS A 64 10.78 6.77 11.92
N PRO A 65 11.92 6.35 12.49
CA PRO A 65 12.49 7.05 13.63
C PRO A 65 12.93 8.47 13.24
N ALA A 66 12.98 9.38 14.20
CA ALA A 66 13.48 10.72 13.97
C ALA A 66 14.91 10.66 13.39
N GLY A 67 15.15 11.44 12.33
CA GLY A 67 16.45 11.46 11.63
C GLY A 67 16.74 10.22 10.78
N HIS A 68 15.70 9.58 10.24
CA HIS A 68 15.80 8.44 9.32
C HIS A 68 16.64 8.78 8.09
N CYS A 69 17.38 7.78 7.56
CA CYS A 69 18.30 7.95 6.44
C CYS A 69 17.65 8.45 5.14
N SER A 70 16.35 8.21 4.94
CA SER A 70 15.61 8.70 3.77
C SER A 70 15.33 10.20 3.80
N PHE A 71 15.49 10.86 4.94
CA PHE A 71 15.18 12.29 5.07
C PHE A 71 16.30 13.18 4.53
N ALA A 72 15.93 14.30 3.92
CA ALA A 72 16.88 15.28 3.35
C ALA A 72 17.89 15.78 4.40
N ALA A 73 17.48 15.95 5.66
CA ALA A 73 18.36 16.33 6.76
C ALA A 73 19.42 15.25 7.09
N ALA A 74 19.22 14.01 6.67
CA ALA A 74 20.18 12.90 6.79
C ALA A 74 20.85 12.54 5.45
N GLY A 75 20.63 13.36 4.40
CA GLY A 75 21.18 13.14 3.05
C GLY A 75 20.31 12.31 2.13
N GLY A 76 19.11 11.95 2.55
CA GLY A 76 18.13 11.23 1.73
C GLY A 76 17.34 12.16 0.78
N PRO A 77 16.49 11.59 -0.09
CA PRO A 77 15.75 12.35 -1.09
C PRO A 77 14.47 13.01 -0.57
N TRP A 78 13.94 12.63 0.60
CA TRP A 78 12.61 12.99 1.03
C TRP A 78 12.58 14.03 2.15
N PRO A 79 11.53 14.85 2.24
CA PRO A 79 11.26 15.61 3.46
C PRO A 79 11.02 14.64 4.62
N SER A 80 11.12 15.13 5.86
CA SER A 80 10.73 14.34 7.03
C SER A 80 9.23 14.02 6.99
N HIS A 81 8.88 12.75 6.98
CA HIS A 81 7.51 12.26 6.89
C HIS A 81 7.33 10.96 7.68
N CYS A 82 6.11 10.61 8.01
CA CYS A 82 5.72 9.39 8.72
C CYS A 82 6.61 9.09 9.95
N VAL A 83 6.98 10.15 10.68
CA VAL A 83 7.81 10.03 11.89
C VAL A 83 6.99 9.34 12.98
N GLN A 84 7.58 8.34 13.61
CA GLN A 84 6.95 7.55 14.68
C GLN A 84 6.23 8.43 15.72
N ASN A 85 5.01 8.05 16.06
CA ASN A 85 4.16 8.70 17.06
C ASN A 85 3.74 10.14 16.70
N THR A 86 3.85 10.58 15.45
CA THR A 86 3.28 11.85 14.98
C THR A 86 1.91 11.65 14.33
N ALA A 87 1.14 12.74 14.24
CA ALA A 87 -0.11 12.73 13.49
C ALA A 87 0.07 12.40 12.00
N GLY A 88 1.21 12.80 11.41
CA GLY A 88 1.56 12.50 10.01
C GLY A 88 1.73 11.02 9.75
N ALA A 89 2.28 10.27 10.72
CA ALA A 89 2.45 8.83 10.64
C ALA A 89 1.16 8.04 10.92
N ALA A 90 0.10 8.68 11.40
CA ALA A 90 -1.19 8.02 11.62
C ALA A 90 -1.87 7.72 10.27
N PHE A 91 -2.64 6.63 10.23
CA PHE A 91 -3.55 6.39 9.12
C PHE A 91 -4.63 7.47 9.07
N SER A 92 -5.18 7.73 7.89
CA SER A 92 -6.34 8.60 7.73
C SER A 92 -7.52 8.13 8.57
N ASP A 93 -8.21 9.06 9.21
CA ASP A 93 -9.44 8.78 9.95
C ASP A 93 -10.60 8.36 9.01
N GLU A 94 -10.50 8.67 7.71
CA GLU A 94 -11.47 8.26 6.69
C GLU A 94 -11.26 6.82 6.19
N LEU A 95 -10.10 6.21 6.49
CA LEU A 95 -9.81 4.85 6.12
C LEU A 95 -10.47 3.88 7.12
N GLU A 96 -11.35 3.02 6.62
CA GLU A 96 -11.92 1.94 7.44
C GLU A 96 -10.80 1.00 7.93
N ARG A 97 -10.63 0.92 9.25
CA ARG A 97 -9.64 0.05 9.87
C ARG A 97 -10.14 -0.48 11.19
N PRO A 98 -10.40 -1.81 11.29
CA PRO A 98 -10.77 -2.46 12.55
C PRO A 98 -9.71 -2.22 13.64
N VAL A 99 -10.14 -2.20 14.90
CA VAL A 99 -9.24 -1.99 16.06
C VAL A 99 -8.15 -3.08 16.15
N ASP A 100 -8.49 -4.30 15.75
CA ASP A 100 -7.62 -5.49 15.73
C ASP A 100 -6.97 -5.74 14.37
N ALA A 101 -6.94 -4.72 13.50
CA ALA A 101 -6.32 -4.82 12.18
C ALA A 101 -4.84 -5.18 12.28
N VAL A 102 -4.40 -6.08 11.39
CA VAL A 102 -2.97 -6.42 11.25
C VAL A 102 -2.25 -5.23 10.61
N VAL A 103 -1.29 -4.66 11.33
CA VAL A 103 -0.47 -3.54 10.85
C VAL A 103 0.99 -3.98 10.73
N ILE A 104 1.54 -3.79 9.53
CA ILE A 104 2.95 -4.01 9.20
C ILE A 104 3.66 -2.66 9.18
N SER A 105 4.62 -2.47 10.08
CA SER A 105 5.44 -1.24 10.12
C SER A 105 6.77 -1.51 9.44
N LYS A 106 7.08 -0.75 8.40
CA LYS A 106 8.35 -0.84 7.65
C LYS A 106 9.23 0.38 7.88
N ALA A 107 10.49 0.34 7.41
CA ALA A 107 11.48 1.40 7.57
C ALA A 107 11.63 1.88 9.03
N THR A 108 11.62 0.91 9.97
CA THR A 108 11.63 1.18 11.41
C THR A 108 13.03 1.41 11.97
N ARG A 109 14.08 1.20 11.16
CA ARG A 109 15.48 1.38 11.53
C ARG A 109 16.04 2.66 10.92
N ARG A 110 16.78 3.43 11.69
CA ARG A 110 17.28 4.74 11.27
C ARG A 110 18.17 4.69 10.02
N GLU A 111 18.95 3.64 9.87
CA GLU A 111 19.99 3.48 8.85
C GLU A 111 19.53 2.66 7.64
N ALA A 112 18.27 2.18 7.64
CA ALA A 112 17.77 1.30 6.59
C ALA A 112 16.38 1.75 6.15
N ASP A 113 16.29 2.11 4.88
CA ASP A 113 15.02 2.43 4.21
C ASP A 113 14.34 1.18 3.68
N ALA A 114 13.02 1.23 3.50
CA ALA A 114 12.21 0.14 2.97
C ALA A 114 10.95 0.69 2.29
N TYR A 115 10.82 0.46 0.99
CA TYR A 115 9.58 0.76 0.27
C TYR A 115 8.57 -0.39 0.34
N SER A 116 9.04 -1.61 0.16
CA SER A 116 8.18 -2.80 0.16
C SER A 116 7.65 -3.12 1.56
N ALA A 117 6.36 -3.48 1.64
CA ALA A 117 5.76 -4.00 2.87
C ALA A 117 6.37 -5.34 3.31
N PHE A 118 7.13 -6.01 2.45
CA PHE A 118 7.82 -7.27 2.74
C PHE A 118 9.24 -7.04 3.28
N ASP A 119 9.86 -5.90 2.98
CA ASP A 119 11.25 -5.65 3.32
C ASP A 119 11.46 -5.43 4.83
N GLY A 120 12.20 -6.34 5.45
CA GLY A 120 12.50 -6.29 6.88
C GLY A 120 11.29 -6.50 7.79
N THR A 121 10.20 -7.09 7.28
CA THR A 121 8.95 -7.36 8.02
C THR A 121 8.61 -8.86 8.03
N ASP A 122 7.58 -9.23 8.77
CA ASP A 122 7.05 -10.59 8.83
C ASP A 122 5.83 -10.82 7.91
N LEU A 123 5.56 -9.91 6.96
CA LEU A 123 4.39 -9.99 6.09
C LEU A 123 4.35 -11.29 5.30
N GLY A 124 5.46 -11.66 4.66
CA GLY A 124 5.54 -12.90 3.86
C GLY A 124 5.22 -14.15 4.68
N GLU A 125 5.77 -14.22 5.90
CA GLU A 125 5.49 -15.33 6.83
C GLU A 125 4.02 -15.39 7.23
N LYS A 126 3.41 -14.24 7.52
CA LYS A 126 1.99 -14.14 7.87
C LYS A 126 1.07 -14.59 6.73
N LEU A 127 1.36 -14.16 5.50
CA LEU A 127 0.59 -14.56 4.32
C LEU A 127 0.71 -16.07 4.08
N ALA A 128 1.92 -16.61 4.14
CA ALA A 128 2.16 -18.03 3.96
C ALA A 128 1.47 -18.87 5.05
N ALA A 129 1.57 -18.47 6.32
CA ALA A 129 0.90 -19.13 7.44
C ALA A 129 -0.63 -19.08 7.32
N GLY A 130 -1.17 -18.02 6.69
CA GLY A 130 -2.60 -17.88 6.38
C GLY A 130 -3.06 -18.65 5.14
N GLY A 131 -2.15 -19.33 4.42
CA GLY A 131 -2.48 -20.03 3.16
C GLY A 131 -2.86 -19.09 2.03
N VAL A 132 -2.43 -17.81 2.08
CA VAL A 132 -2.73 -16.83 1.06
C VAL A 132 -1.95 -17.13 -0.21
N THR A 133 -2.63 -17.19 -1.34
CA THR A 133 -2.05 -17.39 -2.67
C THR A 133 -2.26 -16.20 -3.60
N ARG A 134 -3.20 -15.32 -3.27
CA ARG A 134 -3.50 -14.12 -4.07
C ARG A 134 -3.61 -12.88 -3.19
N LEU A 135 -2.91 -11.81 -3.58
CA LEU A 135 -2.86 -10.55 -2.86
C LEU A 135 -3.44 -9.42 -3.71
N LEU A 136 -4.49 -8.77 -3.23
CA LEU A 136 -4.98 -7.53 -3.81
C LEU A 136 -4.30 -6.37 -3.09
N ILE A 137 -3.76 -5.40 -3.86
CA ILE A 137 -2.99 -4.28 -3.33
C ILE A 137 -3.64 -2.96 -3.72
N VAL A 138 -3.92 -2.11 -2.74
CA VAL A 138 -4.39 -0.73 -2.89
C VAL A 138 -3.55 0.21 -2.02
N GLY A 139 -3.58 1.51 -2.30
CA GLY A 139 -2.92 2.53 -1.46
C GLY A 139 -1.86 3.34 -2.17
N LEU A 140 -0.83 3.77 -1.43
CA LEU A 140 0.14 4.78 -1.84
C LEU A 140 1.60 4.30 -1.67
N ALA A 141 2.51 4.78 -2.47
CA ALA A 141 2.28 5.39 -3.78
C ALA A 141 2.58 4.38 -4.88
N THR A 142 1.86 4.50 -6.00
CA THR A 142 1.95 3.55 -7.14
C THR A 142 3.39 3.28 -7.56
N ASP A 143 4.19 4.33 -7.69
CA ASP A 143 5.57 4.34 -8.21
C ASP A 143 6.64 4.01 -7.15
N TYR A 144 6.26 3.86 -5.89
CA TYR A 144 7.15 3.50 -4.77
C TYR A 144 6.66 2.26 -4.01
N CYS A 145 5.95 2.46 -2.90
CA CYS A 145 5.63 1.37 -1.97
C CYS A 145 4.68 0.32 -2.56
N VAL A 146 3.72 0.73 -3.39
CA VAL A 146 2.82 -0.19 -4.10
C VAL A 146 3.60 -1.03 -5.09
N LEU A 147 4.41 -0.40 -5.96
CA LEU A 147 5.27 -1.11 -6.91
C LEU A 147 6.21 -2.10 -6.21
N ALA A 148 6.94 -1.63 -5.20
CA ALA A 148 7.90 -2.48 -4.48
C ALA A 148 7.22 -3.67 -3.82
N SER A 149 6.07 -3.45 -3.15
CA SER A 149 5.31 -4.52 -2.50
C SER A 149 4.72 -5.50 -3.51
N ALA A 150 4.23 -5.02 -4.66
CA ALA A 150 3.71 -5.88 -5.71
C ALA A 150 4.79 -6.79 -6.32
N LEU A 151 5.99 -6.24 -6.57
CA LEU A 151 7.11 -7.02 -7.10
C LEU A 151 7.59 -8.09 -6.12
N ASP A 152 7.67 -7.76 -4.83
CA ASP A 152 8.08 -8.72 -3.80
C ASP A 152 7.02 -9.80 -3.59
N ALA A 153 5.73 -9.44 -3.64
CA ALA A 153 4.64 -10.41 -3.60
C ALA A 153 4.71 -11.42 -4.77
N LEU A 154 4.94 -10.92 -5.98
CA LEU A 154 5.15 -11.78 -7.17
C LEU A 154 6.38 -12.66 -7.02
N ALA A 155 7.49 -12.11 -6.53
CA ALA A 155 8.72 -12.88 -6.27
C ALA A 155 8.53 -13.96 -5.19
N ALA A 156 7.62 -13.73 -4.23
CA ALA A 156 7.20 -14.72 -3.24
C ALA A 156 6.23 -15.78 -3.80
N GLY A 157 5.86 -15.70 -5.07
CA GLY A 157 4.97 -16.66 -5.75
C GLY A 157 3.48 -16.40 -5.57
N LEU A 158 3.09 -15.21 -5.08
CA LEU A 158 1.69 -14.83 -4.97
C LEU A 158 1.15 -14.33 -6.33
N GLU A 159 -0.11 -14.58 -6.61
CA GLU A 159 -0.85 -13.81 -7.61
C GLU A 159 -1.12 -12.40 -7.07
N VAL A 160 -0.89 -11.37 -7.89
CA VAL A 160 -1.07 -9.98 -7.50
C VAL A 160 -2.13 -9.30 -8.35
N LEU A 161 -3.08 -8.66 -7.68
CA LEU A 161 -4.13 -7.84 -8.29
C LEU A 161 -3.95 -6.39 -7.84
N VAL A 162 -3.98 -5.45 -8.79
CA VAL A 162 -3.89 -4.02 -8.49
C VAL A 162 -5.04 -3.28 -9.18
N PRO A 163 -6.07 -2.84 -8.42
CA PRO A 163 -7.09 -1.95 -8.94
C PRO A 163 -6.48 -0.57 -9.26
N THR A 164 -6.55 -0.16 -10.52
CA THR A 164 -5.91 1.10 -10.97
C THR A 164 -6.54 2.34 -10.34
N ALA A 165 -7.84 2.29 -10.04
CA ALA A 165 -8.53 3.34 -9.30
C ALA A 165 -8.11 3.42 -7.81
N GLY A 166 -7.55 2.32 -7.26
CA GLY A 166 -7.16 2.18 -5.86
C GLY A 166 -5.72 2.60 -5.54
N VAL A 167 -5.00 3.19 -6.49
CA VAL A 167 -3.60 3.62 -6.32
C VAL A 167 -3.37 5.00 -6.91
N ARG A 168 -2.45 5.79 -6.34
CA ARG A 168 -2.02 7.11 -6.86
C ARG A 168 -0.51 7.23 -6.76
N ALA A 169 0.09 7.92 -7.72
CA ALA A 169 1.54 8.06 -7.86
C ALA A 169 2.04 9.42 -7.37
N VAL A 170 3.26 9.45 -6.86
CA VAL A 170 3.99 10.70 -6.55
C VAL A 170 4.32 11.45 -7.83
N ASN A 171 4.73 10.72 -8.88
CA ASN A 171 5.14 11.29 -10.17
C ASN A 171 6.23 12.37 -10.02
N VAL A 172 7.35 12.04 -9.35
CA VAL A 172 8.52 12.94 -9.29
C VAL A 172 8.93 13.34 -10.71
N GLU A 173 8.93 12.35 -11.63
CA GLU A 173 8.99 12.60 -13.06
C GLU A 173 7.64 12.27 -13.69
N ALA A 174 7.22 13.09 -14.65
CA ALA A 174 5.96 12.83 -15.35
C ALA A 174 5.91 11.40 -15.91
N GLY A 175 4.82 10.68 -15.61
CA GLY A 175 4.60 9.31 -16.07
C GLY A 175 5.25 8.21 -15.23
N ASP A 176 5.84 8.51 -14.05
CA ASP A 176 6.37 7.48 -13.15
C ASP A 176 5.30 6.46 -12.77
N GLY A 177 4.09 6.92 -12.47
CA GLY A 177 2.97 6.07 -12.13
C GLY A 177 2.59 5.12 -13.27
N GLU A 178 2.53 5.60 -14.51
CA GLU A 178 2.25 4.77 -15.69
C GLU A 178 3.35 3.72 -15.90
N ARG A 179 4.61 4.14 -15.78
CA ARG A 179 5.76 3.23 -15.87
C ARG A 179 5.74 2.18 -14.75
N ALA A 180 5.32 2.55 -13.55
CA ALA A 180 5.20 1.63 -12.43
C ALA A 180 4.09 0.59 -12.67
N LEU A 181 2.91 1.01 -13.15
CA LEU A 181 1.83 0.09 -13.52
C LEU A 181 2.27 -0.88 -14.62
N GLU A 182 2.94 -0.37 -15.66
CA GLU A 182 3.45 -1.24 -16.73
C GLU A 182 4.52 -2.21 -16.22
N ARG A 183 5.38 -1.78 -15.30
CA ARG A 183 6.37 -2.65 -14.66
C ARG A 183 5.72 -3.75 -13.84
N MET A 184 4.68 -3.45 -13.06
CA MET A 184 3.90 -4.44 -12.31
C MET A 184 3.24 -5.44 -13.26
N ARG A 185 2.60 -4.96 -14.34
CA ARG A 185 1.98 -5.81 -15.38
C ARG A 185 3.01 -6.73 -16.04
N SER A 186 4.15 -6.19 -16.45
CA SER A 186 5.23 -6.97 -17.08
C SER A 186 5.84 -8.01 -16.15
N ALA A 187 5.80 -7.79 -14.84
CA ALA A 187 6.23 -8.76 -13.83
C ALA A 187 5.17 -9.83 -13.52
N GLY A 188 3.93 -9.69 -14.02
CA GLY A 188 2.86 -10.66 -13.84
C GLY A 188 1.67 -10.22 -12.98
N ALA A 189 1.63 -8.97 -12.51
CA ALA A 189 0.47 -8.47 -11.81
C ALA A 189 -0.70 -8.24 -12.78
N ALA A 190 -1.92 -8.57 -12.35
CA ALA A 190 -3.14 -8.22 -13.05
C ALA A 190 -3.62 -6.84 -12.61
N LEU A 191 -3.66 -5.88 -13.53
CA LEU A 191 -4.26 -4.57 -13.30
C LEU A 191 -5.77 -4.68 -13.55
N ILE A 192 -6.56 -4.22 -12.57
CA ILE A 192 -8.02 -4.24 -12.63
C ILE A 192 -8.50 -2.81 -12.91
N GLU A 193 -9.28 -2.65 -13.96
CA GLU A 193 -10.02 -1.41 -14.23
C GLU A 193 -11.40 -1.54 -13.56
N ASP A 194 -11.73 -0.62 -12.65
CA ASP A 194 -13.01 -0.56 -11.92
C ASP A 194 -14.10 0.20 -12.72
#